data_4225572df06a08e70b8f1d571e4b2916
#
_entry.id   4225572df06a08e70b8f1d571e4b2916
#
_cell.length_a   1.000
_cell.length_b   1.000
_cell.length_c   1.000
_cell.angle_alpha   90.00
_cell.angle_beta   90.00
_cell.angle_gamma   90.00
#
_symmetry.space_group_name_H-M   'P 1'
#
loop_
_entity.id
_entity.type
_entity.pdbx_description
1 polymer ?
#
loop_
_entity_poly.entity_id
_entity_poly.type
_entity_poly.pdbx_seq_one_letter_code
_entity_poly.pdbx_strand_id
1 'polypeptide(L)'
;MFIRIVKLTLLEDKVHDFLEHFDTIKDKVRHYPGCQFLEVYRDKDQSNIFFTYSYWEDESNLESYKKSELFGEIWPYTKTLFKEKAEAWSVDKVVTLK
;
A
#
# COMPACT_ATOMS: atom_id res chain seq x y z
N MET A 1 7.84 -6.54 14.69
CA MET A 1 7.53 -5.66 13.55
C MET A 1 7.93 -6.30 12.24
N PHE A 2 7.09 -6.19 11.24
CA PHE A 2 7.39 -6.72 9.91
C PHE A 2 7.03 -5.68 8.84
N ILE A 3 7.41 -5.98 7.60
CA ILE A 3 7.22 -5.06 6.47
C ILE A 3 6.20 -5.64 5.51
N ARG A 4 5.27 -4.82 5.07
CA ARG A 4 4.29 -5.18 4.04
C ARG A 4 4.61 -4.44 2.77
N ILE A 5 4.83 -5.17 1.68
CA ILE A 5 5.11 -4.60 0.37
C ILE A 5 3.97 -4.98 -0.57
N VAL A 6 3.40 -3.98 -1.24
CA VAL A 6 2.33 -4.22 -2.21
C VAL A 6 2.71 -3.60 -3.53
N LYS A 7 2.63 -4.38 -4.61
CA LYS A 7 2.88 -3.89 -5.97
C LYS A 7 1.55 -3.63 -6.65
N LEU A 8 1.38 -2.42 -7.16
CA LEU A 8 0.18 -1.99 -7.85
C LEU A 8 0.53 -1.67 -9.29
N THR A 9 -0.08 -2.40 -10.24
CA THR A 9 0.08 -2.11 -11.66
C THR A 9 -1.22 -1.48 -12.14
N LEU A 10 -1.16 -0.18 -12.41
CA LEU A 10 -2.34 0.62 -12.75
C LEU A 10 -2.55 0.69 -14.26
N LEU A 11 -3.80 0.97 -14.65
CA LEU A 11 -4.08 1.39 -16.02
C LEU A 11 -3.35 2.71 -16.24
N GLU A 12 -2.74 2.88 -17.42
CA GLU A 12 -1.91 4.06 -17.67
C GLU A 12 -2.69 5.37 -17.56
N ASP A 13 -3.96 5.36 -17.95
CA ASP A 13 -4.82 6.56 -17.88
C ASP A 13 -5.43 6.77 -16.49
N LYS A 14 -5.12 5.91 -15.51
CA LYS A 14 -5.65 6.00 -14.14
C LYS A 14 -4.59 6.38 -13.11
N VAL A 15 -3.37 6.68 -13.54
CA VAL A 15 -2.29 7.05 -12.61
C VAL A 15 -2.65 8.33 -11.84
N HIS A 16 -3.16 9.33 -12.53
CA HIS A 16 -3.56 10.58 -11.89
C HIS A 16 -4.67 10.35 -10.86
N ASP A 17 -5.66 9.53 -11.20
CA ASP A 17 -6.75 9.19 -10.29
C ASP A 17 -6.23 8.49 -9.04
N PHE A 18 -5.24 7.60 -9.20
CA PHE A 18 -4.62 6.93 -8.07
C PHE A 18 -3.91 7.92 -7.15
N LEU A 19 -3.13 8.84 -7.72
CA LEU A 19 -2.38 9.81 -6.93
C LEU A 19 -3.32 10.73 -6.15
N GLU A 20 -4.39 11.18 -6.76
CA GLU A 20 -5.40 12.00 -6.07
C GLU A 20 -6.08 11.21 -4.96
N HIS A 21 -6.48 9.97 -5.25
CA HIS A 21 -7.12 9.10 -4.26
C HIS A 21 -6.19 8.86 -3.07
N PHE A 22 -4.95 8.49 -3.35
CA PHE A 22 -3.99 8.20 -2.29
C PHE A 22 -3.72 9.43 -1.43
N ASP A 23 -3.68 10.60 -2.02
CA ASP A 23 -3.46 11.84 -1.27
C ASP A 23 -4.56 12.05 -0.21
N THR A 24 -5.78 11.61 -0.48
CA THR A 24 -6.89 11.77 0.46
C THR A 24 -6.89 10.73 1.59
N ILE A 25 -6.22 9.59 1.40
CA ILE A 25 -6.29 8.47 2.35
C ILE A 25 -4.97 8.17 3.06
N LYS A 26 -3.85 8.70 2.59
CA LYS A 26 -2.52 8.35 3.09
C LYS A 26 -2.36 8.50 4.60
N ASP A 27 -2.86 9.59 5.15
CA ASP A 27 -2.75 9.85 6.59
C ASP A 27 -3.60 8.89 7.42
N LYS A 28 -4.76 8.53 6.91
CA LYS A 28 -5.66 7.58 7.58
C LYS A 28 -5.00 6.20 7.65
N VAL A 29 -4.34 5.77 6.57
CA VAL A 29 -3.63 4.50 6.54
C VAL A 29 -2.42 4.54 7.45
N ARG A 30 -1.62 5.63 7.37
CA ARG A 30 -0.43 5.77 8.20
C ARG A 30 -0.75 5.73 9.68
N HIS A 31 -1.87 6.29 10.09
CA HIS A 31 -2.26 6.36 11.49
C HIS A 31 -3.18 5.22 11.94
N TYR A 32 -3.41 4.22 11.11
CA TYR A 32 -4.14 3.04 11.54
C TYR A 32 -3.36 2.33 12.66
N PRO A 33 -4.03 1.87 13.73
CA PRO A 33 -3.34 1.21 14.84
C PRO A 33 -2.42 0.09 14.39
N GLY A 34 -1.15 0.17 14.79
CA GLY A 34 -0.12 -0.81 14.46
C GLY A 34 0.69 -0.47 13.22
N CYS A 35 0.26 0.50 12.41
CA CYS A 35 1.05 0.96 11.27
C CYS A 35 2.11 1.95 11.78
N GLN A 36 3.39 1.61 11.61
CA GLN A 36 4.50 2.39 12.15
C GLN A 36 5.19 3.25 11.10
N PHE A 37 4.94 2.99 9.81
CA PHE A 37 5.67 3.65 8.74
C PHE A 37 4.95 3.38 7.42
N LEU A 38 4.94 4.35 6.53
CA LEU A 38 4.35 4.19 5.21
C LEU A 38 5.10 5.02 4.19
N GLU A 39 5.55 4.37 3.12
CA GLU A 39 6.11 5.04 1.96
C GLU A 39 5.47 4.47 0.71
N VAL A 40 5.42 5.28 -0.32
CA VAL A 40 4.94 4.84 -1.64
C VAL A 40 6.04 5.15 -2.64
N TYR A 41 6.39 4.15 -3.44
CA TYR A 41 7.41 4.28 -4.47
C TYR A 41 6.76 4.12 -5.84
N ARG A 42 7.38 4.70 -6.84
CA ARG A 42 6.98 4.55 -8.22
C ARG A 42 8.14 3.87 -8.96
N ASP A 43 7.83 2.92 -9.82
CA ASP A 43 8.86 2.29 -10.62
C ASP A 43 9.56 3.36 -11.45
N LYS A 44 10.89 3.27 -11.51
CA LYS A 44 11.70 4.30 -12.17
C LYS A 44 11.42 4.39 -13.67
N ASP A 45 11.14 3.25 -14.30
CA ASP A 45 10.99 3.18 -15.76
C ASP A 45 9.55 3.06 -16.22
N GLN A 46 8.68 2.47 -15.41
CA GLN A 46 7.27 2.28 -15.74
C GLN A 46 6.40 3.11 -14.81
N SER A 47 5.90 4.23 -15.31
CA SER A 47 5.20 5.23 -14.50
C SER A 47 3.85 4.77 -13.93
N ASN A 48 3.33 3.63 -14.38
CA ASN A 48 2.07 3.09 -13.89
C ASN A 48 2.24 1.98 -12.85
N ILE A 49 3.46 1.73 -12.40
CA ILE A 49 3.74 0.73 -11.37
C ILE A 49 4.15 1.44 -10.09
N PHE A 50 3.46 1.12 -8.99
CA PHE A 50 3.71 1.68 -7.68
C PHE A 50 3.91 0.58 -6.66
N PHE A 51 4.62 0.91 -5.59
CA PHE A 51 4.83 0.00 -4.47
C PHE A 51 4.46 0.74 -3.21
N THR A 52 3.65 0.11 -2.34
CA THR A 52 3.48 0.62 -0.98
C THR A 52 4.40 -0.18 -0.08
N TYR A 53 5.02 0.49 0.88
CA TYR A 53 6.01 -0.07 1.77
C TYR A 53 5.64 0.38 3.18
N SER A 54 5.17 -0.54 4.00
CA SER A 54 4.68 -0.18 5.32
C SER A 54 5.22 -1.10 6.40
N TYR A 55 5.41 -0.55 7.60
CA TYR A 55 5.84 -1.31 8.78
C TYR A 55 4.62 -1.53 9.66
N TRP A 56 4.47 -2.77 10.14
CA TRP A 56 3.38 -3.15 11.02
C TRP A 56 3.93 -3.76 12.29
N GLU A 57 3.37 -3.35 13.43
CA GLU A 57 3.83 -3.82 14.72
C GLU A 57 3.64 -5.32 14.88
N ASP A 58 2.47 -5.83 14.46
CA ASP A 58 2.13 -7.24 14.57
C ASP A 58 1.22 -7.66 13.42
N GLU A 59 1.22 -8.95 13.09
CA GLU A 59 0.35 -9.48 12.04
C GLU A 59 -1.13 -9.22 12.33
N SER A 60 -1.53 -9.25 13.61
CA SER A 60 -2.91 -8.96 14.00
C SER A 60 -3.34 -7.55 13.62
N ASN A 61 -2.41 -6.59 13.63
CA ASN A 61 -2.72 -5.22 13.23
C ASN A 61 -3.01 -5.13 11.74
N LEU A 62 -2.24 -5.83 10.92
CA LEU A 62 -2.47 -5.87 9.48
C LEU A 62 -3.79 -6.57 9.17
N GLU A 63 -4.08 -7.69 9.83
CA GLU A 63 -5.34 -8.40 9.64
C GLU A 63 -6.54 -7.54 10.04
N SER A 64 -6.42 -6.80 11.16
CA SER A 64 -7.43 -5.86 11.61
C SER A 64 -7.66 -4.78 10.53
N TYR A 65 -6.57 -4.24 9.99
CA TYR A 65 -6.65 -3.23 8.93
C TYR A 65 -7.39 -3.78 7.70
N LYS A 66 -7.05 -4.97 7.24
CA LYS A 66 -7.67 -5.58 6.05
C LYS A 66 -9.17 -5.85 6.23
N LYS A 67 -9.61 -5.98 7.48
CA LYS A 67 -11.03 -6.20 7.80
C LYS A 67 -11.73 -4.91 8.24
N SER A 68 -11.02 -3.79 8.26
CA SER A 68 -11.56 -2.54 8.76
C SER A 68 -12.51 -1.87 7.79
N GLU A 69 -13.35 -1.00 8.32
CA GLU A 69 -14.22 -0.15 7.52
C GLU A 69 -13.39 0.75 6.60
N LEU A 70 -12.25 1.25 7.10
CA LEU A 70 -11.35 2.08 6.32
C LEU A 70 -10.87 1.35 5.07
N PHE A 71 -10.39 0.11 5.22
CA PHE A 71 -9.93 -0.68 4.08
C PHE A 71 -11.08 -0.96 3.12
N GLY A 72 -12.26 -1.22 3.65
CA GLY A 72 -13.48 -1.43 2.86
C GLY A 72 -13.89 -0.23 2.04
N GLU A 73 -13.51 0.98 2.45
CA GLU A 73 -13.75 2.20 1.69
C GLU A 73 -12.68 2.42 0.63
N ILE A 74 -11.44 2.07 0.95
CA ILE A 74 -10.27 2.33 0.10
C ILE A 74 -10.13 1.31 -1.02
N TRP A 75 -10.15 0.03 -0.67
CA TRP A 75 -9.71 -1.03 -1.57
C TRP A 75 -10.62 -1.25 -2.79
N PRO A 76 -11.96 -1.25 -2.65
CA PRO A 76 -12.82 -1.46 -3.82
C PRO A 76 -12.59 -0.44 -4.93
N TYR A 77 -12.41 0.83 -4.56
CA TYR A 77 -12.12 1.87 -5.54
C TYR A 77 -10.73 1.68 -6.14
N THR A 78 -9.73 1.41 -5.30
CA THR A 78 -8.35 1.22 -5.76
C THR A 78 -8.28 0.09 -6.78
N LYS A 79 -9.01 -1.00 -6.55
CA LYS A 79 -9.04 -2.12 -7.48
C LYS A 79 -9.55 -1.75 -8.87
N THR A 80 -10.43 -0.76 -8.98
CA THR A 80 -10.95 -0.33 -10.29
C THR A 80 -9.88 0.33 -11.15
N LEU A 81 -8.76 0.73 -10.55
CA LEU A 81 -7.68 1.42 -11.26
C LEU A 81 -6.61 0.46 -11.77
N PHE A 82 -6.70 -0.82 -11.44
CA PHE A 82 -5.68 -1.81 -11.77
C PHE A 82 -5.75 -2.30 -13.21
N LYS A 83 -4.57 -2.42 -13.82
CA LYS A 83 -4.38 -3.11 -15.09
C LYS A 83 -4.17 -4.60 -14.84
N GLU A 84 -3.44 -4.91 -13.77
CA GLU A 84 -3.13 -6.28 -13.36
C GLU A 84 -3.44 -6.43 -11.89
N LYS A 85 -3.65 -7.66 -11.44
CA LYS A 85 -3.93 -7.96 -10.05
C LYS A 85 -2.76 -7.52 -9.17
N ALA A 86 -3.07 -6.91 -8.04
CA ALA A 86 -2.05 -6.50 -7.08
C ALA A 86 -1.33 -7.71 -6.50
N GLU A 87 -0.03 -7.54 -6.22
CA GLU A 87 0.78 -8.55 -5.56
C GLU A 87 1.22 -7.99 -4.22
N ALA A 88 1.27 -8.85 -3.20
CA ALA A 88 1.57 -8.39 -1.85
C ALA A 88 2.43 -9.41 -1.12
N TRP A 89 3.34 -8.92 -0.29
CA TRP A 89 4.26 -9.74 0.50
C TRP A 89 4.37 -9.19 1.91
N SER A 90 4.45 -10.10 2.89
CA SER A 90 4.85 -9.76 4.25
C SER A 90 6.26 -10.32 4.42
N VAL A 91 7.19 -9.47 4.82
CA VAL A 91 8.60 -9.85 4.92
C VAL A 91 9.20 -9.35 6.23
N ASP A 92 10.24 -10.04 6.68
CA ASP A 92 11.01 -9.64 7.86
C ASP A 92 12.34 -9.07 7.42
N LYS A 93 12.80 -8.05 8.11
CA LYS A 93 14.13 -7.50 7.86
C LYS A 93 15.17 -8.48 8.40
N VAL A 94 16.06 -8.93 7.55
CA VAL A 94 17.16 -9.81 7.98
C VAL A 94 18.35 -8.99 8.44
N VAL A 95 18.68 -7.94 7.69
CA VAL A 95 19.85 -7.12 8.01
C VAL A 95 19.72 -5.76 7.33
N THR A 96 20.32 -4.75 7.95
CA THR A 96 20.44 -3.42 7.36
C THR A 96 21.92 -3.07 7.36
N LEU A 97 22.42 -2.68 6.19
CA LEU A 97 23.80 -2.20 6.02
C LEU A 97 23.73 -0.76 5.57
N LYS A 98 24.47 0.12 6.25
CA LYS A 98 24.50 1.56 5.95
C LYS A 98 25.88 2.00 5.50
#